data_4da1bfa03b6de6bfb755a74dc5135958
#
_entry.id   4da1bfa03b6de6bfb755a74dc5135958
#
_cell.length_a   1.000
_cell.length_b   1.000
_cell.length_c   1.000
_cell.angle_alpha   90.00
_cell.angle_beta   90.00
_cell.angle_gamma   90.00
#
_symmetry.space_group_name_H-M   'P 1'
#
loop_
_entity.id
_entity.type
_entity.pdbx_description
1 polymer ?
#
loop_
_entity_poly.entity_id
_entity_poly.type
_entity_poly.pdbx_seq_one_letter_code
_entity_poly.pdbx_strand_id
1 'polypeptide(L)'
;MEMDLDAIIAAAHRAQQACDYRLGNCSRVLHIGFFFDGVGRNIEQDAPEKRLSNIARLFRAYPVPEKNNSTESYQAHYISGLGTPFVETTSERLQVIMDKSLGSLLNDLKDKPGDMVKEAFQSSVEGASSKDILTEMKDTLLTPKGRLGMLKDSAVNTLKRVGVEATPWLRDSAFVAYNFVTGADTRLNSAKASFVRSFEEAVKNGEVPVRLISVSVFGFDMGGTLARQFIDMLLGELCDKTTSGKLTFRSVPVDVVFVGLFDCSRDTPESSDDGLDYAASAVSWLPGPVAKTVGTVGTLFGRKYLGHMSPLPGAVKKSLHLVAAHERRRWRCVYRTGRNCSGHQELLMPGCSEDIGGGLKPDEQKPSAELCRVALRKMYIEAMKAAVPFPDFSSLYNIDRQVWSYFEMNDSVDNQSVEQWVKSYQSAVSAPELSYRAMNQHLDGYFEWLGRQFYEYKSELRRLEGIRDGIMLSPSSMAGLVGMTPKARQARDEVTNDIVTLKKHWGWLSDVANAASLLLTRKLYNPPQMFMENIHQPACVRASYFIECGTAGFDGKPLPVMGYRAPTTLYAWFVHDVQRAEGISDGYFSVRWMEPR
;
A
#
# COMPACT_ATOMS: atom_id res chain seq x y z
N MET A 1 -0.41 28.59 -11.51
CA MET A 1 0.05 29.64 -10.59
C MET A 1 0.43 29.08 -9.20
N GLU A 2 -0.33 28.15 -8.61
CA GLU A 2 0.03 27.50 -7.34
C GLU A 2 1.38 26.72 -7.39
N MET A 3 1.71 26.11 -8.53
CA MET A 3 2.94 25.31 -8.68
C MET A 3 4.22 26.16 -8.72
N ASP A 4 4.16 27.35 -9.28
CA ASP A 4 5.32 28.26 -9.31
C ASP A 4 5.66 28.80 -7.92
N LEU A 5 4.65 29.05 -7.09
CA LEU A 5 4.84 29.49 -5.71
C LEU A 5 5.49 28.40 -4.86
N ASP A 6 5.09 27.13 -5.02
CA ASP A 6 5.67 26.01 -4.30
C ASP A 6 7.14 25.77 -4.69
N ALA A 7 7.50 25.93 -5.96
CA ALA A 7 8.89 25.87 -6.43
C ALA A 7 9.73 27.01 -5.83
N ILE A 8 9.21 28.23 -5.76
CA ILE A 8 9.88 29.37 -5.12
C ILE A 8 10.09 29.11 -3.62
N ILE A 9 9.08 28.60 -2.91
CA ILE A 9 9.18 28.27 -1.49
C ILE A 9 10.24 27.18 -1.28
N ALA A 10 10.27 26.14 -2.10
CA ALA A 10 11.25 25.06 -2.02
C ALA A 10 12.68 25.59 -2.28
N ALA A 11 12.85 26.46 -3.27
CA ALA A 11 14.15 27.08 -3.55
C ALA A 11 14.61 28.00 -2.40
N ALA A 12 13.69 28.78 -1.81
CA ALA A 12 13.97 29.63 -0.65
C ALA A 12 14.39 28.79 0.56
N HIS A 13 13.71 27.67 0.84
CA HIS A 13 14.11 26.76 1.93
C HIS A 13 15.48 26.14 1.71
N ARG A 14 15.84 25.72 0.49
CA ARG A 14 17.18 25.21 0.19
C ARG A 14 18.24 26.29 0.38
N ALA A 15 17.98 27.50 -0.10
CA ALA A 15 18.90 28.64 0.08
C ALA A 15 19.09 29.00 1.55
N GLN A 16 18.00 29.03 2.35
CA GLN A 16 18.08 29.27 3.79
C GLN A 16 18.85 28.15 4.51
N GLN A 17 18.63 26.90 4.16
CA GLN A 17 19.37 25.76 4.70
C GLN A 17 20.87 25.86 4.43
N ALA A 18 21.26 26.29 3.22
CA ALA A 18 22.66 26.56 2.88
C ALA A 18 23.24 27.72 3.70
N CYS A 19 22.48 28.80 3.92
CA CYS A 19 22.90 29.94 4.74
C CYS A 19 23.06 29.59 6.23
N ASP A 20 22.15 28.77 6.79
CA ASP A 20 22.18 28.37 8.20
C ASP A 20 23.48 27.63 8.57
N TYR A 21 24.10 26.94 7.62
CA TYR A 21 25.39 26.28 7.80
C TYR A 21 26.59 27.15 7.40
N ARG A 22 26.38 28.42 7.07
CA ARG A 22 27.43 29.36 6.58
C ARG A 22 28.31 28.69 5.54
N LEU A 23 27.67 28.03 4.58
CA LEU A 23 28.34 27.37 3.46
C LEU A 23 29.01 28.46 2.62
N GLY A 24 30.32 28.55 2.66
CA GLY A 24 31.08 29.42 1.74
C GLY A 24 30.90 28.93 0.29
N ASN A 25 31.34 29.73 -0.67
CA ASN A 25 31.26 29.44 -2.12
C ASN A 25 31.97 28.13 -2.56
N CYS A 26 32.65 27.46 -1.63
CA CYS A 26 33.42 26.23 -1.90
C CYS A 26 32.92 25.07 -1.00
N SER A 27 31.63 24.86 -0.92
CA SER A 27 31.04 23.76 -0.15
C SER A 27 29.81 23.19 -0.82
N ARG A 28 29.52 21.90 -0.58
CA ARG A 28 28.48 21.14 -1.27
C ARG A 28 27.50 20.50 -0.28
N VAL A 29 26.22 20.46 -0.66
CA VAL A 29 25.18 19.67 0.01
C VAL A 29 25.05 18.32 -0.69
N LEU A 30 25.06 17.24 0.10
CA LEU A 30 24.75 15.90 -0.39
C LEU A 30 23.30 15.57 -0.05
N HIS A 31 22.46 15.44 -1.05
CA HIS A 31 21.07 15.02 -0.93
C HIS A 31 20.95 13.52 -1.12
N ILE A 32 20.39 12.81 -0.15
CA ILE A 32 20.17 11.36 -0.22
C ILE A 32 18.69 11.07 -0.03
N GLY A 33 18.06 10.45 -1.03
CA GLY A 33 16.67 9.98 -0.99
C GLY A 33 16.58 8.47 -0.76
N PHE A 34 15.81 8.02 0.21
CA PHE A 34 15.50 6.60 0.44
C PHE A 34 14.02 6.33 0.17
N PHE A 35 13.73 5.29 -0.60
CA PHE A 35 12.40 4.98 -1.11
C PHE A 35 12.05 3.51 -0.81
N PHE A 36 11.35 3.29 0.32
CA PHE A 36 10.95 1.96 0.80
C PHE A 36 9.57 1.59 0.27
N ASP A 37 9.50 0.62 -0.62
CA ASP A 37 8.23 0.25 -1.26
C ASP A 37 7.39 -0.71 -0.41
N GLY A 38 6.10 -0.81 -0.75
CA GLY A 38 5.12 -1.61 -0.03
C GLY A 38 5.30 -3.11 -0.24
N VAL A 39 4.65 -3.90 0.61
CA VAL A 39 4.66 -5.37 0.54
C VAL A 39 4.27 -5.84 -0.88
N GLY A 40 5.06 -6.73 -1.45
CA GLY A 40 4.85 -7.27 -2.79
C GLY A 40 5.09 -6.27 -3.93
N ARG A 41 5.68 -5.09 -3.67
CA ARG A 41 5.97 -4.07 -4.67
C ARG A 41 7.43 -4.10 -5.10
N ASN A 42 7.64 -4.09 -6.41
CA ASN A 42 8.96 -4.03 -7.01
C ASN A 42 8.88 -3.31 -8.35
N ILE A 43 9.68 -2.28 -8.54
CA ILE A 43 9.66 -1.45 -9.75
C ILE A 43 9.89 -2.26 -11.03
N GLU A 44 10.76 -3.29 -10.99
CA GLU A 44 11.05 -4.15 -12.15
C GLU A 44 9.86 -5.02 -12.54
N GLN A 45 9.09 -5.49 -11.55
CA GLN A 45 7.92 -6.33 -11.78
C GLN A 45 6.66 -5.50 -12.09
N ASP A 46 6.50 -4.36 -11.42
CA ASP A 46 5.30 -3.54 -11.51
C ASP A 46 5.28 -2.64 -12.76
N ALA A 47 6.45 -2.22 -13.28
CA ALA A 47 6.54 -1.33 -14.45
C ALA A 47 5.93 -1.94 -15.74
N PRO A 48 6.25 -3.19 -16.12
CA PRO A 48 5.63 -3.84 -17.30
C PRO A 48 4.12 -3.95 -17.20
N GLU A 49 3.58 -4.12 -15.98
CA GLU A 49 2.16 -4.24 -15.71
C GLU A 49 1.44 -2.89 -15.56
N LYS A 50 2.16 -1.77 -15.72
CA LYS A 50 1.65 -0.39 -15.54
C LYS A 50 1.06 -0.13 -14.14
N ARG A 51 1.55 -0.82 -13.13
CA ARG A 51 1.06 -0.76 -11.75
C ARG A 51 2.10 -0.22 -10.74
N LEU A 52 2.91 0.74 -11.15
CA LEU A 52 3.91 1.34 -10.27
C LEU A 52 3.28 1.91 -9.00
N SER A 53 3.95 1.69 -7.88
CA SER A 53 3.66 2.38 -6.63
C SER A 53 4.05 3.86 -6.69
N ASN A 54 3.53 4.67 -5.78
CA ASN A 54 3.94 6.06 -5.65
C ASN A 54 5.38 6.20 -5.15
N ILE A 55 5.89 5.20 -4.43
CA ILE A 55 7.31 5.14 -4.04
C ILE A 55 8.21 5.00 -5.27
N ALA A 56 7.88 4.06 -6.17
CA ALA A 56 8.62 3.88 -7.42
C ALA A 56 8.55 5.14 -8.32
N ARG A 57 7.39 5.81 -8.35
CA ARG A 57 7.21 7.07 -9.10
C ARG A 57 8.04 8.22 -8.52
N LEU A 58 8.06 8.39 -7.19
CA LEU A 58 8.88 9.40 -6.52
C LEU A 58 10.36 9.12 -6.69
N PHE A 59 10.79 7.86 -6.57
CA PHE A 59 12.18 7.45 -6.82
C PHE A 59 12.62 7.87 -8.22
N ARG A 60 11.81 7.62 -9.24
CA ARG A 60 12.11 8.01 -10.62
C ARG A 60 12.12 9.51 -10.86
N ALA A 61 11.38 10.27 -10.06
CA ALA A 61 11.35 11.72 -10.15
C ALA A 61 12.46 12.41 -9.34
N TYR A 62 13.21 11.65 -8.53
CA TYR A 62 14.33 12.19 -7.76
C TYR A 62 15.53 12.48 -8.68
N PRO A 63 16.28 13.58 -8.44
CA PRO A 63 17.44 13.89 -9.26
C PRO A 63 18.49 12.78 -9.25
N VAL A 64 19.10 12.56 -10.39
CA VAL A 64 20.16 11.56 -10.60
C VAL A 64 21.54 12.16 -10.44
N PRO A 65 22.61 11.35 -10.21
CA PRO A 65 23.98 11.83 -10.02
C PRO A 65 24.52 12.68 -11.17
N GLU A 66 24.03 12.47 -12.41
CA GLU A 66 24.41 13.27 -13.59
C GLU A 66 23.97 14.73 -13.48
N LYS A 67 23.06 15.05 -12.57
CA LYS A 67 22.65 16.42 -12.23
C LYS A 67 23.49 17.05 -11.12
N ASN A 68 24.51 16.34 -10.61
CA ASN A 68 25.45 16.90 -9.64
C ASN A 68 26.13 18.15 -10.21
N ASN A 69 26.34 19.11 -9.33
CA ASN A 69 27.04 20.34 -9.64
C ASN A 69 28.02 20.70 -8.51
N SER A 70 28.67 21.87 -8.60
CA SER A 70 29.65 22.30 -7.60
C SER A 70 29.05 22.51 -6.18
N THR A 71 27.75 22.73 -6.07
CA THR A 71 27.08 23.05 -4.80
C THR A 71 26.15 21.94 -4.30
N GLU A 72 25.70 21.04 -5.15
CA GLU A 72 24.75 19.99 -4.82
C GLU A 72 25.14 18.64 -5.44
N SER A 73 24.96 17.57 -4.71
CA SER A 73 25.08 16.18 -5.17
C SER A 73 23.85 15.39 -4.77
N TYR A 74 23.43 14.47 -5.62
CA TYR A 74 22.21 13.71 -5.46
C TYR A 74 22.48 12.21 -5.49
N GLN A 75 21.84 11.49 -4.57
CA GLN A 75 21.84 10.02 -4.52
C GLN A 75 20.43 9.55 -4.15
N ALA A 76 19.94 8.52 -4.82
CA ALA A 76 18.64 7.94 -4.56
C ALA A 76 18.75 6.41 -4.41
N HIS A 77 18.08 5.86 -3.41
CA HIS A 77 18.10 4.43 -3.13
C HIS A 77 16.67 3.89 -3.05
N TYR A 78 16.32 3.01 -3.99
CA TYR A 78 15.07 2.29 -4.00
C TYR A 78 15.23 0.95 -3.27
N ILE A 79 14.33 0.68 -2.34
CA ILE A 79 14.28 -0.54 -1.56
C ILE A 79 12.94 -1.23 -1.87
N SER A 80 12.99 -2.36 -2.59
CA SER A 80 11.78 -3.12 -2.94
C SER A 80 11.08 -3.67 -1.71
N GLY A 81 9.77 -3.87 -1.81
CA GLY A 81 8.94 -4.36 -0.72
C GLY A 81 9.26 -5.78 -0.28
N LEU A 82 8.86 -6.14 0.93
CA LEU A 82 8.94 -7.52 1.43
C LEU A 82 8.17 -8.46 0.50
N GLY A 83 8.65 -9.70 0.37
CA GLY A 83 8.04 -10.69 -0.52
C GLY A 83 8.38 -10.50 -1.99
N THR A 84 9.36 -9.67 -2.33
CA THR A 84 9.89 -9.51 -3.69
C THR A 84 11.39 -9.78 -3.72
N PRO A 85 11.95 -10.18 -4.88
CA PRO A 85 13.38 -10.35 -5.02
C PRO A 85 14.14 -9.09 -4.61
N PHE A 86 15.17 -9.26 -3.78
CA PHE A 86 16.03 -8.18 -3.32
C PHE A 86 17.50 -8.60 -3.40
N VAL A 87 18.26 -7.91 -4.24
CA VAL A 87 19.70 -8.09 -4.38
C VAL A 87 20.38 -6.78 -4.01
N GLU A 88 21.39 -6.82 -3.17
CA GLU A 88 22.10 -5.60 -2.68
C GLU A 88 22.71 -4.75 -3.80
N THR A 89 23.06 -5.39 -4.92
CA THR A 89 23.55 -4.70 -6.13
C THR A 89 22.44 -4.04 -6.97
N THR A 90 21.19 -4.16 -6.55
CA THR A 90 20.03 -3.65 -7.30
C THR A 90 20.04 -2.12 -7.41
N SER A 91 20.65 -1.41 -6.46
CA SER A 91 20.77 0.06 -6.54
C SER A 91 21.64 0.51 -7.75
N GLU A 92 22.70 -0.22 -8.07
CA GLU A 92 23.54 0.05 -9.25
C GLU A 92 22.80 -0.32 -10.55
N ARG A 93 22.08 -1.45 -10.56
CA ARG A 93 21.25 -1.85 -11.70
C ARG A 93 20.05 -0.91 -11.90
N LEU A 94 19.46 -0.38 -10.85
CA LEU A 94 18.37 0.58 -10.94
C LEU A 94 18.85 1.95 -11.42
N GLN A 95 20.07 2.36 -11.15
CA GLN A 95 20.66 3.53 -11.79
C GLN A 95 20.77 3.35 -13.32
N VAL A 96 21.22 2.18 -13.77
CA VAL A 96 21.25 1.83 -15.21
C VAL A 96 19.84 1.81 -15.82
N ILE A 97 18.81 1.44 -15.03
CA ILE A 97 17.41 1.47 -15.43
C ILE A 97 16.87 2.90 -15.52
N MET A 98 17.35 3.80 -14.67
CA MET A 98 17.00 5.23 -14.75
C MET A 98 17.52 5.89 -16.01
N ASP A 99 18.67 5.43 -16.53
CA ASP A 99 19.30 5.96 -17.75
C ASP A 99 18.65 5.44 -19.05
N LYS A 100 17.94 4.32 -18.98
CA LYS A 100 17.23 3.77 -20.13
C LYS A 100 15.76 4.21 -20.16
N SER A 101 15.28 4.66 -21.31
CA SER A 101 13.84 4.93 -21.49
C SER A 101 13.03 3.66 -21.19
N LEU A 102 11.89 3.80 -20.50
CA LEU A 102 11.01 2.66 -20.13
C LEU A 102 10.61 1.80 -21.35
N GLY A 103 10.60 2.40 -22.55
CA GLY A 103 10.35 1.69 -23.80
C GLY A 103 11.40 0.64 -24.14
N SER A 104 12.69 0.93 -23.91
CA SER A 104 13.77 -0.05 -24.11
C SER A 104 13.74 -1.14 -23.04
N LEU A 105 13.41 -0.77 -21.79
CA LEU A 105 13.22 -1.71 -20.69
C LEU A 105 12.04 -2.65 -20.89
N LEU A 106 10.91 -2.14 -21.37
CA LEU A 106 9.74 -2.94 -21.69
C LEU A 106 10.02 -3.96 -22.81
N ASN A 107 10.89 -3.63 -23.75
CA ASN A 107 11.31 -4.55 -24.80
C ASN A 107 12.31 -5.59 -24.26
N ASP A 108 13.31 -5.20 -23.47
CA ASP A 108 14.28 -6.11 -22.85
C ASP A 108 13.62 -7.09 -21.86
N LEU A 109 12.57 -6.66 -21.13
CA LEU A 109 11.82 -7.49 -20.19
C LEU A 109 10.78 -8.39 -20.87
N LYS A 110 10.21 -7.99 -22.03
CA LYS A 110 9.32 -8.84 -22.83
C LYS A 110 10.03 -10.06 -23.39
N ASP A 111 11.31 -9.89 -23.77
CA ASP A 111 12.07 -10.95 -24.43
C ASP A 111 12.71 -11.94 -23.43
N LYS A 112 12.86 -11.59 -22.14
CA LYS A 112 13.55 -12.44 -21.15
C LYS A 112 13.04 -12.38 -19.70
N PRO A 113 11.75 -12.56 -19.42
CA PRO A 113 11.25 -12.51 -18.03
C PRO A 113 11.73 -13.69 -17.15
N GLY A 114 12.16 -14.81 -17.77
CA GLY A 114 12.60 -16.01 -17.05
C GLY A 114 14.10 -16.10 -16.79
N ASP A 115 14.91 -15.44 -17.59
CA ASP A 115 16.37 -15.62 -17.56
C ASP A 115 17.04 -14.76 -16.48
N MET A 116 16.56 -13.55 -16.20
CA MET A 116 17.06 -12.73 -15.08
C MET A 116 16.79 -13.34 -13.71
N VAL A 117 15.62 -13.97 -13.55
CA VAL A 117 15.30 -14.75 -12.33
C VAL A 117 16.17 -16.01 -12.27
N LYS A 118 16.46 -16.66 -13.42
CA LYS A 118 17.36 -17.80 -13.50
C LYS A 118 18.83 -17.42 -13.26
N GLU A 119 19.33 -16.31 -13.78
CA GLU A 119 20.71 -15.86 -13.53
C GLU A 119 20.93 -15.44 -12.08
N ALA A 120 19.96 -14.71 -11.47
CA ALA A 120 19.98 -14.42 -10.03
C ALA A 120 19.90 -15.72 -9.20
N PHE A 121 19.17 -16.71 -9.69
CA PHE A 121 19.06 -18.05 -9.10
C PHE A 121 20.35 -18.88 -9.27
N GLN A 122 20.98 -18.86 -10.46
CA GLN A 122 22.21 -19.60 -10.71
C GLN A 122 23.44 -19.00 -10.00
N SER A 123 23.57 -17.68 -9.94
CA SER A 123 24.68 -17.03 -9.20
C SER A 123 24.58 -17.23 -7.68
N SER A 124 23.38 -17.48 -7.16
CA SER A 124 23.16 -17.77 -5.72
C SER A 124 23.40 -19.26 -5.37
N VAL A 125 23.48 -20.15 -6.35
CA VAL A 125 23.54 -21.63 -6.16
C VAL A 125 24.94 -22.20 -6.37
N GLU A 126 25.95 -21.42 -6.73
CA GLU A 126 27.33 -21.91 -6.99
C GLU A 126 28.11 -22.39 -5.74
N GLY A 127 27.49 -22.35 -4.55
CA GLY A 127 28.03 -23.04 -3.36
C GLY A 127 27.46 -24.46 -3.22
N ALA A 128 28.27 -25.46 -3.40
CA ALA A 128 27.90 -26.89 -3.47
C ALA A 128 27.10 -27.48 -2.27
N SER A 129 26.94 -26.75 -1.18
CA SER A 129 26.16 -27.13 0.01
C SER A 129 24.66 -26.75 -0.06
N SER A 130 24.27 -25.93 -1.01
CA SER A 130 22.89 -25.39 -1.08
C SER A 130 21.91 -26.28 -1.83
N LYS A 131 22.38 -27.14 -2.76
CA LYS A 131 21.51 -28.03 -3.54
C LYS A 131 20.85 -29.10 -2.69
N ASP A 132 21.59 -29.70 -1.77
CA ASP A 132 21.09 -30.77 -0.90
C ASP A 132 20.08 -30.18 0.11
N ILE A 133 20.37 -28.99 0.66
CA ILE A 133 19.49 -28.26 1.58
C ILE A 133 18.22 -27.83 0.85
N LEU A 134 18.33 -27.38 -0.39
CA LEU A 134 17.22 -26.97 -1.25
C LEU A 134 16.26 -28.10 -1.58
N THR A 135 16.82 -29.28 -1.91
CA THR A 135 16.04 -30.48 -2.25
C THR A 135 15.34 -31.00 -1.00
N GLU A 136 16.05 -31.07 0.13
CA GLU A 136 15.52 -31.53 1.41
C GLU A 136 14.42 -30.57 1.96
N MET A 137 14.61 -29.25 1.85
CA MET A 137 13.58 -28.28 2.23
C MET A 137 12.38 -28.30 1.28
N LYS A 138 12.59 -28.43 -0.03
CA LYS A 138 11.50 -28.53 -1.00
C LYS A 138 10.67 -29.79 -0.75
N ASP A 139 11.31 -30.92 -0.52
CA ASP A 139 10.64 -32.18 -0.19
C ASP A 139 9.96 -32.11 1.18
N THR A 140 10.56 -31.42 2.16
CA THR A 140 10.00 -31.20 3.50
C THR A 140 8.80 -30.29 3.47
N LEU A 141 8.81 -29.21 2.67
CA LEU A 141 7.69 -28.29 2.53
C LEU A 141 6.54 -28.86 1.68
N LEU A 142 6.84 -29.77 0.74
CA LEU A 142 5.85 -30.35 -0.17
C LEU A 142 5.19 -31.62 0.37
N THR A 143 5.79 -32.28 1.36
CA THR A 143 5.24 -33.52 1.95
C THR A 143 4.55 -33.29 3.28
N PRO A 144 3.37 -33.88 3.54
CA PRO A 144 2.67 -33.74 4.82
C PRO A 144 3.49 -34.18 6.05
N LYS A 145 4.32 -35.22 5.90
CA LYS A 145 5.19 -35.73 6.98
C LYS A 145 6.38 -34.81 7.27
N GLY A 146 7.00 -34.23 6.23
CA GLY A 146 8.11 -33.29 6.40
C GLY A 146 7.65 -31.98 7.09
N ARG A 147 6.47 -31.49 6.74
CA ARG A 147 5.85 -30.32 7.40
C ARG A 147 5.60 -30.56 8.89
N LEU A 148 5.14 -31.76 9.25
CA LEU A 148 4.90 -32.12 10.66
C LEU A 148 6.21 -32.27 11.47
N GLY A 149 7.29 -32.73 10.85
CA GLY A 149 8.62 -32.84 11.46
C GLY A 149 9.25 -31.47 11.77
N MET A 150 9.15 -30.51 10.84
CA MET A 150 9.60 -29.13 11.07
C MET A 150 8.88 -28.45 12.24
N LEU A 151 7.63 -28.81 12.46
CA LEU A 151 6.79 -28.23 13.52
C LEU A 151 7.09 -28.81 14.91
N LYS A 152 7.65 -29.99 14.99
CA LYS A 152 7.89 -30.66 16.29
C LYS A 152 9.20 -30.29 16.99
N ASP A 153 10.26 -29.98 16.25
CA ASP A 153 11.60 -29.81 16.83
C ASP A 153 12.32 -28.53 16.48
N SER A 154 11.59 -27.42 16.37
CA SER A 154 12.27 -26.17 16.18
C SER A 154 12.27 -25.61 14.74
N ALA A 155 11.11 -25.28 14.22
CA ALA A 155 11.03 -24.35 13.10
C ALA A 155 11.92 -23.11 13.36
N VAL A 156 11.99 -22.64 14.60
CA VAL A 156 12.88 -21.54 15.03
C VAL A 156 14.36 -21.90 14.88
N ASN A 157 14.77 -23.10 15.29
CA ASN A 157 16.17 -23.49 15.21
C ASN A 157 16.56 -23.90 13.78
N THR A 158 15.63 -24.44 13.00
CA THR A 158 15.87 -24.77 11.59
C THR A 158 15.95 -23.51 10.75
N LEU A 159 15.07 -22.52 10.95
CA LEU A 159 15.12 -21.21 10.31
C LEU A 159 16.41 -20.45 10.70
N LYS A 160 16.84 -20.50 11.95
CA LYS A 160 18.14 -19.94 12.38
C LYS A 160 19.33 -20.71 11.82
N ARG A 161 19.28 -22.04 11.77
CA ARG A 161 20.37 -22.88 11.26
C ARG A 161 20.53 -22.81 9.75
N VAL A 162 19.44 -22.71 9.00
CA VAL A 162 19.47 -22.63 7.53
C VAL A 162 19.77 -21.21 7.06
N GLY A 163 19.74 -20.21 7.97
CA GLY A 163 20.03 -18.83 7.60
C GLY A 163 19.06 -18.29 6.56
N VAL A 164 17.74 -18.28 6.88
CA VAL A 164 16.69 -17.82 5.94
C VAL A 164 17.04 -16.46 5.33
N GLU A 165 17.60 -15.56 6.14
CA GLU A 165 18.08 -14.25 5.64
C GLU A 165 19.24 -14.37 4.64
N ALA A 166 20.04 -15.44 4.72
CA ALA A 166 21.13 -15.70 3.80
C ALA A 166 20.70 -16.45 2.52
N THR A 167 19.45 -16.90 2.45
CA THR A 167 18.93 -17.66 1.31
C THR A 167 17.89 -16.81 0.54
N PRO A 168 18.31 -16.06 -0.50
CA PRO A 168 17.46 -15.04 -1.14
C PRO A 168 16.10 -15.54 -1.61
N TRP A 169 16.03 -16.68 -2.27
CA TRP A 169 14.76 -17.21 -2.80
C TRP A 169 13.75 -17.60 -1.71
N LEU A 170 14.22 -18.03 -0.52
CA LEU A 170 13.37 -18.35 0.61
C LEU A 170 12.96 -17.08 1.36
N ARG A 171 13.93 -16.22 1.63
CA ARG A 171 13.73 -14.90 2.27
C ARG A 171 12.69 -14.06 1.52
N ASP A 172 12.80 -14.02 0.21
CA ASP A 172 12.00 -13.16 -0.67
C ASP A 172 10.73 -13.86 -1.20
N SER A 173 10.46 -15.11 -0.79
CA SER A 173 9.19 -15.73 -1.11
C SER A 173 8.05 -15.03 -0.35
N ALA A 174 6.95 -14.70 -1.05
CA ALA A 174 5.82 -13.98 -0.45
C ALA A 174 5.30 -14.69 0.81
N PHE A 175 5.18 -16.01 0.76
CA PHE A 175 4.71 -16.81 1.91
C PHE A 175 5.61 -16.65 3.14
N VAL A 176 6.94 -16.78 2.99
CA VAL A 176 7.89 -16.71 4.11
C VAL A 176 8.01 -15.26 4.61
N ALA A 177 8.09 -14.30 3.69
CA ALA A 177 8.20 -12.89 4.03
C ALA A 177 6.98 -12.38 4.79
N TYR A 178 5.78 -12.82 4.43
CA TYR A 178 4.55 -12.38 5.07
C TYR A 178 4.36 -13.01 6.45
N ASN A 179 4.70 -14.28 6.63
CA ASN A 179 4.56 -14.97 7.91
C ASN A 179 5.65 -14.59 8.92
N PHE A 180 6.87 -14.29 8.46
CA PHE A 180 8.04 -14.13 9.33
C PHE A 180 8.72 -12.76 9.21
N VAL A 181 8.19 -11.86 8.39
CA VAL A 181 8.78 -10.53 8.09
C VAL A 181 10.26 -10.64 7.69
N THR A 182 10.58 -11.71 6.94
CA THR A 182 11.94 -11.96 6.47
C THR A 182 12.37 -10.96 5.40
N GLY A 183 13.66 -10.70 5.30
CA GLY A 183 14.20 -9.71 4.37
C GLY A 183 14.15 -8.26 4.87
N ALA A 184 13.57 -8.01 6.06
CA ALA A 184 13.58 -6.67 6.66
C ALA A 184 14.99 -6.26 7.09
N ASP A 185 15.71 -7.13 7.81
CA ASP A 185 17.11 -6.87 8.23
C ASP A 185 18.02 -6.62 7.03
N THR A 186 17.90 -7.43 5.98
CA THR A 186 18.70 -7.27 4.75
C THR A 186 18.45 -5.92 4.10
N ARG A 187 17.21 -5.49 3.97
CA ARG A 187 16.83 -4.20 3.36
C ARG A 187 17.31 -3.02 4.21
N LEU A 188 17.18 -3.10 5.52
CA LEU A 188 17.65 -2.06 6.44
C LEU A 188 19.18 -1.96 6.44
N ASN A 189 19.90 -3.09 6.46
CA ASN A 189 21.36 -3.10 6.38
C ASN A 189 21.86 -2.58 5.02
N SER A 190 21.18 -2.93 3.94
CA SER A 190 21.47 -2.39 2.61
C SER A 190 21.27 -0.87 2.56
N ALA A 191 20.19 -0.35 3.15
CA ALA A 191 19.96 1.09 3.22
C ALA A 191 21.05 1.81 4.04
N LYS A 192 21.50 1.23 5.17
CA LYS A 192 22.64 1.76 5.93
C LYS A 192 23.94 1.77 5.13
N ALA A 193 24.25 0.65 4.47
CA ALA A 193 25.42 0.54 3.61
C ALA A 193 25.38 1.56 2.46
N SER A 194 24.21 1.74 1.87
CA SER A 194 24.00 2.74 0.80
C SER A 194 24.20 4.17 1.29
N PHE A 195 23.76 4.50 2.51
CA PHE A 195 24.04 5.82 3.11
C PHE A 195 25.56 6.07 3.24
N VAL A 196 26.29 5.10 3.80
CA VAL A 196 27.75 5.20 3.98
C VAL A 196 28.45 5.34 2.63
N ARG A 197 28.09 4.50 1.65
CA ARG A 197 28.66 4.51 0.30
C ARG A 197 28.40 5.85 -0.41
N SER A 198 27.17 6.37 -0.34
CA SER A 198 26.81 7.67 -0.94
C SER A 198 27.69 8.80 -0.41
N PHE A 199 27.96 8.80 0.88
CA PHE A 199 28.88 9.79 1.47
C PHE A 199 30.33 9.59 0.99
N GLU A 200 30.84 8.35 0.99
CA GLU A 200 32.21 8.05 0.55
C GLU A 200 32.43 8.41 -0.93
N GLU A 201 31.46 8.08 -1.80
CA GLU A 201 31.49 8.47 -3.21
C GLU A 201 31.45 9.99 -3.38
N ALA A 202 30.61 10.68 -2.63
CA ALA A 202 30.54 12.14 -2.68
C ALA A 202 31.86 12.79 -2.23
N VAL A 203 32.53 12.24 -1.23
CA VAL A 203 33.84 12.73 -0.78
C VAL A 203 34.95 12.41 -1.78
N LYS A 204 34.94 11.18 -2.33
CA LYS A 204 35.99 10.72 -3.28
C LYS A 204 35.92 11.45 -4.63
N ASN A 205 34.71 11.63 -5.16
CA ASN A 205 34.49 12.13 -6.51
C ASN A 205 34.31 13.66 -6.57
N GLY A 206 34.39 14.35 -5.42
CA GLY A 206 34.10 15.77 -5.36
C GLY A 206 35.31 16.62 -5.12
N GLU A 207 35.47 17.67 -5.96
CA GLU A 207 36.49 18.71 -5.80
C GLU A 207 36.21 19.61 -4.56
N VAL A 208 34.97 19.63 -4.11
CA VAL A 208 34.46 20.51 -3.03
C VAL A 208 33.97 19.68 -1.86
N PRO A 209 34.32 20.03 -0.60
CA PRO A 209 33.96 19.25 0.58
C PRO A 209 32.45 19.25 0.83
N VAL A 210 31.91 18.09 1.26
CA VAL A 210 30.53 17.98 1.73
C VAL A 210 30.40 18.67 3.09
N ARG A 211 29.50 19.63 3.21
CA ARG A 211 29.24 20.40 4.45
C ARG A 211 27.91 20.09 5.10
N LEU A 212 27.02 19.44 4.39
CA LEU A 212 25.70 19.03 4.89
C LEU A 212 25.26 17.77 4.16
N ILE A 213 24.72 16.81 4.90
CA ILE A 213 24.01 15.66 4.37
C ILE A 213 22.51 15.90 4.63
N SER A 214 21.75 16.05 3.55
CA SER A 214 20.29 16.24 3.58
C SER A 214 19.60 14.93 3.21
N VAL A 215 18.89 14.33 4.17
CA VAL A 215 18.23 13.02 4.00
C VAL A 215 16.73 13.20 3.88
N SER A 216 16.14 12.58 2.87
CA SER A 216 14.70 12.43 2.73
C SER A 216 14.33 10.94 2.66
N VAL A 217 13.24 10.54 3.34
CA VAL A 217 12.85 9.14 3.44
C VAL A 217 11.39 9.00 3.09
N PHE A 218 11.08 8.07 2.19
CA PHE A 218 9.71 7.78 1.76
C PHE A 218 9.39 6.32 1.99
N GLY A 219 8.13 6.02 2.36
CA GLY A 219 7.68 4.66 2.58
C GLY A 219 6.21 4.44 2.29
N PHE A 220 5.87 3.25 1.80
CA PHE A 220 4.49 2.82 1.57
C PHE A 220 4.21 1.53 2.34
N ASP A 221 3.02 1.44 2.97
CA ASP A 221 2.59 0.24 3.69
C ASP A 221 3.65 -0.20 4.73
N MET A 222 4.02 -1.47 4.77
CA MET A 222 5.12 -1.99 5.61
C MET A 222 6.48 -1.36 5.28
N GLY A 223 6.70 -0.92 4.03
CA GLY A 223 7.87 -0.12 3.67
C GLY A 223 7.94 1.19 4.45
N GLY A 224 6.81 1.77 4.85
CA GLY A 224 6.76 2.90 5.77
C GLY A 224 7.32 2.57 7.16
N THR A 225 7.05 1.37 7.67
CA THR A 225 7.63 0.88 8.92
C THR A 225 9.14 0.68 8.80
N LEU A 226 9.62 0.09 7.69
CA LEU A 226 11.06 -0.04 7.43
C LEU A 226 11.74 1.33 7.29
N ALA A 227 11.09 2.29 6.63
CA ALA A 227 11.56 3.66 6.51
C ALA A 227 11.78 4.31 7.90
N ARG A 228 10.84 4.13 8.81
CA ARG A 228 10.95 4.65 10.20
C ARG A 228 12.08 3.97 10.96
N GLN A 229 12.20 2.67 10.87
CA GLN A 229 13.30 1.93 11.52
C GLN A 229 14.66 2.31 10.95
N PHE A 230 14.74 2.51 9.63
CA PHE A 230 15.97 3.03 9.02
C PHE A 230 16.36 4.39 9.60
N ILE A 231 15.40 5.29 9.82
CA ILE A 231 15.66 6.59 10.46
C ILE A 231 16.20 6.38 11.87
N ASP A 232 15.60 5.50 12.67
CA ASP A 232 16.09 5.21 14.03
C ASP A 232 17.51 4.64 14.02
N MET A 233 17.82 3.73 13.08
CA MET A 233 19.17 3.17 12.90
C MET A 233 20.16 4.23 12.41
N LEU A 234 19.76 5.08 11.45
CA LEU A 234 20.59 6.18 10.95
C LEU A 234 20.99 7.13 12.08
N LEU A 235 20.01 7.53 12.88
CA LEU A 235 20.20 8.51 13.96
C LEU A 235 20.87 7.92 15.21
N GLY A 236 20.66 6.62 15.48
CA GLY A 236 21.14 5.94 16.67
C GLY A 236 22.46 5.19 16.50
N GLU A 237 22.73 4.67 15.30
CA GLU A 237 23.90 3.81 15.03
C GLU A 237 24.97 4.50 14.18
N LEU A 238 24.56 5.36 13.23
CA LEU A 238 25.49 5.98 12.26
C LEU A 238 25.84 7.42 12.62
N CYS A 239 24.91 8.16 13.26
CA CYS A 239 25.14 9.56 13.58
C CYS A 239 25.59 9.77 15.03
N ASP A 240 26.57 10.64 15.19
CA ASP A 240 27.00 11.15 16.49
C ASP A 240 26.20 12.40 16.87
N LYS A 241 25.95 12.59 18.17
CA LYS A 241 25.39 13.83 18.69
C LYS A 241 26.52 14.74 19.21
N THR A 242 26.57 15.94 18.66
CA THR A 242 27.49 16.97 19.18
C THR A 242 27.04 17.47 20.55
N THR A 243 27.92 18.17 21.27
CA THR A 243 27.60 18.82 22.55
C THR A 243 26.43 19.82 22.42
N SER A 244 26.23 20.40 21.25
CA SER A 244 25.09 21.27 20.93
C SER A 244 23.82 20.52 20.54
N GLY A 245 23.80 19.17 20.55
CA GLY A 245 22.68 18.33 20.19
C GLY A 245 22.46 18.15 18.68
N LYS A 246 23.33 18.70 17.82
CA LYS A 246 23.25 18.50 16.36
C LYS A 246 23.75 17.10 16.00
N LEU A 247 23.13 16.51 15.00
CA LEU A 247 23.52 15.21 14.45
C LEU A 247 24.63 15.38 13.42
N THR A 248 25.64 14.51 13.46
CA THR A 248 26.75 14.50 12.50
C THR A 248 27.10 13.07 12.09
N PHE A 249 27.54 12.91 10.86
CA PHE A 249 28.16 11.68 10.37
C PHE A 249 29.59 12.02 9.91
N ARG A 250 30.60 11.39 10.53
CA ARG A 250 32.02 11.71 10.27
C ARG A 250 32.29 13.22 10.29
N SER A 251 31.76 13.89 11.32
CA SER A 251 31.86 15.35 11.54
C SER A 251 31.10 16.24 10.55
N VAL A 252 30.37 15.68 9.59
CA VAL A 252 29.49 16.42 8.68
C VAL A 252 28.06 16.44 9.27
N PRO A 253 27.42 17.61 9.36
CA PRO A 253 26.02 17.71 9.82
C PRO A 253 25.06 16.87 8.98
N VAL A 254 24.09 16.22 9.65
CA VAL A 254 23.04 15.41 9.02
C VAL A 254 21.67 15.97 9.39
N ASP A 255 20.87 16.27 8.37
CA ASP A 255 19.49 16.73 8.51
C ASP A 255 18.54 15.72 7.87
N VAL A 256 17.59 15.19 8.63
CA VAL A 256 16.43 14.47 8.07
C VAL A 256 15.35 15.51 7.76
N VAL A 257 15.34 16.00 6.51
CA VAL A 257 14.52 17.14 6.11
C VAL A 257 13.05 16.77 5.94
N PHE A 258 12.78 15.55 5.46
CA PHE A 258 11.40 15.10 5.19
C PHE A 258 11.22 13.59 5.34
N VAL A 259 10.08 13.21 5.90
CA VAL A 259 9.59 11.83 5.93
C VAL A 259 8.20 11.78 5.30
N GLY A 260 8.08 11.11 4.16
CA GLY A 260 6.83 10.94 3.42
C GLY A 260 6.30 9.51 3.54
N LEU A 261 5.09 9.34 4.09
CA LEU A 261 4.49 8.03 4.29
C LEU A 261 3.15 7.92 3.54
N PHE A 262 3.00 6.89 2.74
CA PHE A 262 1.74 6.50 2.12
C PHE A 262 1.19 5.31 2.88
N ASP A 263 0.08 5.50 3.56
CA ASP A 263 -0.66 4.48 4.29
C ASP A 263 0.24 3.51 5.07
N CYS A 264 1.14 4.07 5.88
CA CYS A 264 2.11 3.31 6.65
C CYS A 264 1.40 2.30 7.56
N SER A 265 1.69 1.04 7.33
CA SER A 265 1.16 -0.08 8.10
C SER A 265 2.28 -0.79 8.85
N ARG A 266 1.93 -1.41 9.96
CA ARG A 266 2.88 -2.06 10.84
C ARG A 266 2.91 -3.58 10.68
N ASP A 267 1.80 -4.14 10.24
CA ASP A 267 1.60 -5.57 10.15
C ASP A 267 1.62 -6.06 8.71
N THR A 268 1.94 -7.32 8.53
CA THR A 268 1.67 -8.09 7.32
C THR A 268 0.38 -8.89 7.50
N PRO A 269 -0.22 -9.45 6.43
CA PRO A 269 -1.47 -10.22 6.54
C PRO A 269 -1.44 -11.31 7.61
N GLU A 270 -0.30 -11.93 7.81
CA GLU A 270 -0.11 -13.09 8.67
C GLU A 270 0.56 -12.74 10.01
N SER A 271 1.07 -11.53 10.19
CA SER A 271 1.75 -11.10 11.42
C SER A 271 0.84 -10.45 12.45
N SER A 272 -0.41 -10.15 12.11
CA SER A 272 -1.41 -9.60 13.03
C SER A 272 -1.96 -10.67 13.98
N ASP A 273 -2.51 -10.26 15.14
CA ASP A 273 -3.18 -11.20 16.05
C ASP A 273 -4.38 -11.92 15.38
N ASP A 274 -5.04 -11.26 14.40
CA ASP A 274 -6.04 -11.87 13.52
C ASP A 274 -5.36 -12.75 12.43
N GLY A 275 -4.10 -12.53 12.11
CA GLY A 275 -3.28 -13.39 11.24
C GLY A 275 -3.03 -14.77 11.83
N LEU A 276 -3.06 -14.91 13.17
CA LEU A 276 -3.08 -16.20 13.82
C LEU A 276 -4.32 -17.03 13.45
N ASP A 277 -5.47 -16.38 13.36
CA ASP A 277 -6.72 -17.03 12.93
C ASP A 277 -6.74 -17.26 11.40
N TYR A 278 -6.12 -16.38 10.62
CA TYR A 278 -5.97 -16.54 9.17
C TYR A 278 -4.91 -17.60 8.84
N ALA A 279 -3.76 -17.58 9.50
CA ALA A 279 -2.73 -18.63 9.38
C ALA A 279 -3.27 -19.97 9.90
N ALA A 280 -4.07 -19.96 10.97
CA ALA A 280 -4.79 -21.14 11.44
C ALA A 280 -5.83 -21.63 10.42
N SER A 281 -6.49 -20.74 9.67
CA SER A 281 -7.40 -21.10 8.59
C SER A 281 -6.68 -21.55 7.32
N ALA A 282 -5.57 -20.94 6.97
CA ALA A 282 -4.72 -21.32 5.84
C ALA A 282 -4.00 -22.67 6.08
N VAL A 283 -3.77 -23.03 7.34
CA VAL A 283 -3.26 -24.34 7.78
C VAL A 283 -4.32 -25.16 8.53
N SER A 284 -5.60 -24.92 8.26
CA SER A 284 -6.76 -25.59 8.92
C SER A 284 -6.79 -27.10 8.72
N TRP A 285 -6.01 -27.61 7.78
CA TRP A 285 -5.73 -29.04 7.60
C TRP A 285 -4.72 -29.60 8.62
N LEU A 286 -4.03 -28.74 9.42
CA LEU A 286 -3.14 -29.17 10.50
C LEU A 286 -3.93 -29.31 11.81
N PRO A 287 -3.54 -30.25 12.71
CA PRO A 287 -4.14 -30.34 14.06
C PRO A 287 -4.02 -29.00 14.81
N GLY A 288 -5.10 -28.56 15.46
CA GLY A 288 -5.23 -27.23 16.09
C GLY A 288 -4.06 -26.76 16.98
N PRO A 289 -3.40 -27.63 17.79
CA PRO A 289 -2.22 -27.24 18.55
C PRO A 289 -1.01 -26.84 17.67
N VAL A 290 -0.88 -27.48 16.51
CA VAL A 290 0.22 -27.25 15.55
C VAL A 290 0.02 -25.93 14.81
N ALA A 291 -1.21 -25.63 14.40
CA ALA A 291 -1.57 -24.36 13.76
C ALA A 291 -1.27 -23.15 14.69
N LYS A 292 -1.59 -23.26 15.99
CA LYS A 292 -1.25 -22.23 16.99
C LYS A 292 0.25 -22.05 17.18
N THR A 293 1.03 -23.15 17.15
CA THR A 293 2.50 -23.09 17.31
C THR A 293 3.17 -22.38 16.13
N VAL A 294 2.72 -22.64 14.90
CA VAL A 294 3.24 -21.97 13.69
C VAL A 294 2.94 -20.47 13.74
N GLY A 295 1.72 -20.08 14.10
CA GLY A 295 1.35 -18.68 14.25
C GLY A 295 2.17 -17.97 15.34
N THR A 296 2.36 -18.61 16.51
CA THR A 296 3.16 -18.04 17.62
C THR A 296 4.63 -17.86 17.26
N VAL A 297 5.20 -18.79 16.50
CA VAL A 297 6.59 -18.70 16.02
C VAL A 297 6.73 -17.55 15.02
N GLY A 298 5.81 -17.43 14.05
CA GLY A 298 5.79 -16.34 13.09
C GLY A 298 5.72 -14.96 13.75
N THR A 299 4.83 -14.80 14.73
CA THR A 299 4.71 -13.53 15.50
C THR A 299 5.95 -13.22 16.33
N LEU A 300 6.68 -14.19 16.84
CA LEU A 300 7.91 -13.96 17.60
C LEU A 300 9.05 -13.42 16.72
N PHE A 301 9.17 -13.86 15.47
CA PHE A 301 10.17 -13.35 14.53
C PHE A 301 9.80 -11.95 14.00
N GLY A 302 8.54 -11.73 13.68
CA GLY A 302 8.05 -10.43 13.23
C GLY A 302 8.08 -9.36 14.33
N ARG A 303 7.88 -9.73 15.61
CA ARG A 303 7.83 -8.80 16.75
C ARG A 303 9.08 -7.95 16.96
N LYS A 304 10.26 -8.38 16.51
CA LYS A 304 11.47 -7.56 16.54
C LYS A 304 11.24 -6.22 15.80
N TYR A 305 10.50 -6.25 14.71
CA TYR A 305 10.17 -5.06 13.88
C TYR A 305 8.83 -4.44 14.28
N LEU A 306 7.89 -5.25 14.74
CA LEU A 306 6.55 -4.81 15.13
C LEU A 306 6.51 -4.23 16.55
N GLY A 307 7.51 -4.52 17.39
CA GLY A 307 7.62 -4.03 18.78
C GLY A 307 7.91 -2.54 18.93
N HIS A 308 8.33 -1.84 17.87
CA HIS A 308 8.66 -0.42 17.92
C HIS A 308 7.39 0.44 17.85
N MET A 309 6.99 1.01 18.98
CA MET A 309 5.89 1.99 19.07
C MET A 309 6.39 3.43 19.21
N SER A 310 7.61 3.70 18.79
CA SER A 310 8.22 5.02 18.97
C SER A 310 7.62 6.03 18.00
N PRO A 311 7.31 7.25 18.45
CA PRO A 311 7.00 8.36 17.55
C PRO A 311 8.21 8.65 16.67
N LEU A 312 7.99 9.32 15.52
CA LEU A 312 9.09 9.79 14.69
C LEU A 312 10.10 10.59 15.53
N PRO A 313 11.42 10.37 15.36
CA PRO A 313 12.45 11.09 16.11
C PRO A 313 12.35 12.61 15.99
N GLY A 314 12.71 13.33 17.05
CA GLY A 314 12.69 14.80 17.11
C GLY A 314 13.59 15.49 16.10
N ALA A 315 14.55 14.75 15.55
CA ALA A 315 15.47 15.23 14.53
C ALA A 315 14.83 15.31 13.12
N VAL A 316 13.67 14.68 12.90
CA VAL A 316 12.92 14.81 11.65
C VAL A 316 12.29 16.20 11.59
N LYS A 317 12.64 16.98 10.57
CA LYS A 317 12.17 18.38 10.47
C LYS A 317 10.70 18.47 10.04
N LYS A 318 10.30 17.69 9.02
CA LYS A 318 8.91 17.67 8.54
C LYS A 318 8.49 16.24 8.19
N SER A 319 7.21 15.95 8.31
CA SER A 319 6.63 14.69 7.82
C SER A 319 5.21 14.86 7.31
N LEU A 320 4.86 14.05 6.32
CA LEU A 320 3.50 13.90 5.81
C LEU A 320 3.14 12.41 5.76
N HIS A 321 2.09 12.03 6.45
CA HIS A 321 1.50 10.71 6.38
C HIS A 321 0.11 10.80 5.73
N LEU A 322 -0.04 10.26 4.53
CA LEU A 322 -1.32 10.16 3.83
C LEU A 322 -1.92 8.79 4.12
N VAL A 323 -3.09 8.76 4.73
CA VAL A 323 -3.73 7.55 5.26
C VAL A 323 -5.00 7.25 4.47
N ALA A 324 -5.18 5.99 4.08
CA ALA A 324 -6.36 5.51 3.35
C ALA A 324 -7.60 5.48 4.27
N ALA A 325 -8.61 6.26 3.90
CA ALA A 325 -9.83 6.39 4.70
C ALA A 325 -10.80 5.21 4.54
N HIS A 326 -10.71 4.48 3.41
CA HIS A 326 -11.61 3.36 3.10
C HIS A 326 -10.92 1.98 3.22
N GLU A 327 -9.68 1.94 3.73
CA GLU A 327 -8.99 0.69 4.04
C GLU A 327 -9.64 0.02 5.24
N ARG A 328 -10.03 -1.26 5.10
CA ARG A 328 -10.75 -2.02 6.13
C ARG A 328 -10.08 -3.32 6.50
N ARG A 329 -9.00 -3.70 5.78
CA ARG A 329 -8.22 -4.89 6.12
C ARG A 329 -7.65 -4.72 7.52
N ARG A 330 -8.05 -5.61 8.46
CA ARG A 330 -7.67 -5.50 9.88
C ARG A 330 -6.19 -5.56 10.11
N TRP A 331 -5.49 -6.38 9.32
CA TRP A 331 -4.05 -6.55 9.40
C TRP A 331 -3.26 -5.32 8.91
N ARG A 332 -3.88 -4.42 8.13
CA ARG A 332 -3.27 -3.14 7.76
C ARG A 332 -3.50 -2.08 8.85
N CYS A 333 -3.07 -2.37 10.07
CA CYS A 333 -3.09 -1.41 11.17
C CYS A 333 -2.30 -0.14 10.80
N VAL A 334 -2.92 1.03 10.97
CA VAL A 334 -2.23 2.31 10.70
C VAL A 334 -1.15 2.54 11.74
N TYR A 335 0.09 2.69 11.28
CA TYR A 335 1.21 3.04 12.17
C TYR A 335 1.39 4.56 12.17
N ARG A 336 0.83 5.22 13.17
CA ARG A 336 0.83 6.67 13.33
C ARG A 336 2.25 7.21 13.56
N THR A 337 2.50 8.43 13.06
CA THR A 337 3.78 9.12 13.28
C THR A 337 4.04 9.46 14.75
N GLY A 338 2.98 9.54 15.56
CA GLY A 338 3.06 9.88 16.98
C GLY A 338 3.49 11.33 17.24
N ARG A 339 3.51 12.17 16.19
CA ARG A 339 3.82 13.60 16.29
C ARG A 339 2.64 14.44 15.84
N ASN A 340 2.21 15.32 16.70
CA ASN A 340 1.14 16.27 16.42
C ASN A 340 1.66 17.69 16.74
N CYS A 341 2.58 18.18 15.89
CA CYS A 341 3.17 19.51 16.02
C CYS A 341 3.41 20.12 14.64
N SER A 342 3.70 21.41 14.61
CA SER A 342 3.96 22.13 13.36
C SER A 342 5.01 21.42 12.50
N GLY A 343 4.72 21.21 11.23
CA GLY A 343 5.58 20.49 10.28
C GLY A 343 5.31 18.97 10.18
N HIS A 344 4.46 18.39 11.04
CA HIS A 344 4.10 16.97 11.01
C HIS A 344 2.60 16.82 10.80
N GLN A 345 2.21 16.16 9.70
CA GLN A 345 0.80 16.02 9.32
C GLN A 345 0.44 14.55 9.09
N GLU A 346 -0.75 14.16 9.57
CA GLU A 346 -1.39 12.88 9.25
C GLU A 346 -2.78 13.19 8.69
N LEU A 347 -3.01 12.85 7.42
CA LEU A 347 -4.21 13.24 6.69
C LEU A 347 -4.92 12.03 6.09
N LEU A 348 -6.23 11.94 6.32
CA LEU A 348 -7.09 10.98 5.64
C LEU A 348 -7.34 11.39 4.20
N MET A 349 -7.16 10.44 3.30
CA MET A 349 -7.46 10.56 1.88
C MET A 349 -8.51 9.53 1.47
N PRO A 350 -9.43 9.85 0.54
CA PRO A 350 -10.38 8.86 0.06
C PRO A 350 -9.68 7.72 -0.69
N GLY A 351 -10.14 6.51 -0.49
CA GLY A 351 -9.62 5.32 -1.15
C GLY A 351 -9.08 4.25 -0.19
N CYS A 352 -8.73 3.09 -0.73
CA CYS A 352 -7.99 2.03 -0.03
C CYS A 352 -6.48 2.31 -0.03
N SER A 353 -5.70 1.43 0.53
CA SER A 353 -4.24 1.58 0.63
C SER A 353 -3.58 1.78 -0.74
N GLU A 354 -4.00 1.02 -1.73
CA GLU A 354 -3.50 1.10 -3.11
C GLU A 354 -3.96 2.38 -3.83
N ASP A 355 -5.09 2.98 -3.45
CA ASP A 355 -5.52 4.30 -3.91
C ASP A 355 -4.65 5.44 -3.38
N ILE A 356 -3.90 5.19 -2.30
CA ILE A 356 -2.98 6.15 -1.71
C ILE A 356 -1.53 5.87 -2.14
N GLY A 357 -1.12 4.60 -2.10
CA GLY A 357 0.26 4.18 -2.37
C GLY A 357 0.53 3.76 -3.82
N GLY A 358 -0.50 3.60 -4.64
CA GLY A 358 -0.39 3.05 -5.99
C GLY A 358 -0.32 1.52 -6.01
N GLY A 359 -0.10 0.95 -7.18
CA GLY A 359 0.05 -0.50 -7.35
C GLY A 359 -1.14 -1.19 -8.01
N LEU A 360 -2.21 -0.48 -8.37
CA LEU A 360 -3.32 -1.02 -9.15
C LEU A 360 -3.06 -0.88 -10.66
N LYS A 361 -3.59 -1.82 -11.44
CA LYS A 361 -3.64 -1.72 -12.90
C LYS A 361 -4.67 -0.67 -13.32
N PRO A 362 -4.54 -0.07 -14.52
CA PRO A 362 -5.40 1.05 -14.93
C PRO A 362 -6.92 0.77 -14.86
N ASP A 363 -7.35 -0.45 -15.10
CA ASP A 363 -8.76 -0.88 -15.18
C ASP A 363 -9.11 -1.96 -14.13
N GLU A 364 -8.30 -2.10 -13.09
CA GLU A 364 -8.51 -3.09 -12.04
C GLU A 364 -9.68 -2.67 -11.14
N GLN A 365 -10.79 -3.40 -11.13
CA GLN A 365 -12.03 -3.17 -10.38
C GLN A 365 -12.81 -1.90 -10.73
N LYS A 366 -12.16 -0.82 -11.13
CA LYS A 366 -12.75 0.50 -11.41
C LYS A 366 -12.30 1.00 -12.76
N PRO A 367 -13.06 1.91 -13.38
CA PRO A 367 -12.68 2.50 -14.65
C PRO A 367 -11.36 3.27 -14.63
N SER A 368 -10.94 3.76 -13.45
CA SER A 368 -9.73 4.56 -13.31
C SER A 368 -8.96 4.20 -12.04
N ALA A 369 -7.65 4.06 -12.15
CA ALA A 369 -6.69 3.91 -11.04
C ALA A 369 -5.92 5.22 -10.74
N GLU A 370 -6.41 6.38 -11.22
CA GLU A 370 -5.69 7.66 -11.07
C GLU A 370 -5.82 8.29 -9.69
N LEU A 371 -6.67 7.77 -8.81
CA LEU A 371 -6.85 8.33 -7.46
C LEU A 371 -5.52 8.42 -6.69
N CYS A 372 -4.63 7.44 -6.84
CA CYS A 372 -3.31 7.44 -6.23
C CYS A 372 -2.41 8.61 -6.69
N ARG A 373 -2.67 9.20 -7.87
CA ARG A 373 -1.89 10.33 -8.40
C ARG A 373 -2.21 11.63 -7.65
N VAL A 374 -3.39 11.76 -7.05
CA VAL A 374 -3.73 12.89 -6.17
C VAL A 374 -2.86 12.86 -4.91
N ALA A 375 -2.72 11.68 -4.29
CA ALA A 375 -1.83 11.47 -3.14
C ALA A 375 -0.36 11.70 -3.53
N LEU A 376 0.06 11.22 -4.70
CA LEU A 376 1.41 11.41 -5.24
C LEU A 376 1.75 12.90 -5.40
N ARG A 377 0.88 13.68 -6.07
CA ARG A 377 1.10 15.13 -6.27
C ARG A 377 1.17 15.87 -4.95
N LYS A 378 0.29 15.56 -4.00
CA LYS A 378 0.31 16.17 -2.67
C LYS A 378 1.63 15.87 -1.95
N MET A 379 2.07 14.62 -1.94
CA MET A 379 3.35 14.23 -1.32
C MET A 379 4.54 14.94 -1.99
N TYR A 380 4.57 14.99 -3.31
CA TYR A 380 5.61 15.63 -4.09
C TYR A 380 5.76 17.12 -3.74
N ILE A 381 4.63 17.86 -3.72
CA ILE A 381 4.60 19.27 -3.39
C ILE A 381 5.07 19.53 -1.96
N GLU A 382 4.59 18.76 -0.98
CA GLU A 382 4.99 18.92 0.41
C GLU A 382 6.47 18.56 0.65
N ALA A 383 6.98 17.56 -0.08
CA ALA A 383 8.42 17.24 -0.06
C ALA A 383 9.26 18.37 -0.64
N MET A 384 8.85 18.98 -1.76
CA MET A 384 9.50 20.18 -2.31
C MET A 384 9.52 21.33 -1.32
N LYS A 385 8.39 21.61 -0.65
CA LYS A 385 8.29 22.63 0.42
C LYS A 385 9.18 22.34 1.63
N ALA A 386 9.59 21.08 1.79
CA ALA A 386 10.53 20.65 2.83
C ALA A 386 11.98 20.62 2.36
N ALA A 387 12.29 21.21 1.22
CA ALA A 387 13.61 21.24 0.59
C ALA A 387 14.15 19.89 0.09
N VAL A 388 13.27 18.92 -0.16
CA VAL A 388 13.64 17.74 -0.95
C VAL A 388 13.92 18.20 -2.39
N PRO A 389 15.00 17.77 -3.03
CA PRO A 389 15.49 18.35 -4.29
C PRO A 389 14.71 17.88 -5.54
N PHE A 390 13.41 17.60 -5.39
CA PHE A 390 12.58 17.32 -6.54
C PHE A 390 12.53 18.52 -7.50
N PRO A 391 12.63 18.31 -8.82
CA PRO A 391 12.41 19.39 -9.78
C PRO A 391 10.97 19.89 -9.73
N ASP A 392 10.73 21.15 -10.06
CA ASP A 392 9.36 21.62 -10.27
C ASP A 392 8.73 20.90 -11.49
N PHE A 393 7.38 20.93 -11.58
CA PHE A 393 6.68 20.18 -12.63
C PHE A 393 7.03 20.63 -14.05
N SER A 394 7.35 21.90 -14.26
CA SER A 394 7.75 22.42 -15.58
C SER A 394 9.13 21.88 -15.95
N SER A 395 10.05 21.89 -15.00
CA SER A 395 11.38 21.32 -15.17
C SER A 395 11.32 19.81 -15.38
N LEU A 396 10.48 19.10 -14.62
CA LEU A 396 10.29 17.65 -14.74
C LEU A 396 9.78 17.26 -16.14
N TYR A 397 8.83 18.02 -16.70
CA TYR A 397 8.33 17.83 -18.07
C TYR A 397 9.44 17.92 -19.11
N ASN A 398 10.38 18.86 -18.94
CA ASN A 398 11.48 19.06 -19.86
C ASN A 398 12.61 18.02 -19.68
N ILE A 399 12.79 17.51 -18.46
CA ILE A 399 13.83 16.51 -18.13
C ILE A 399 13.38 15.12 -18.59
N ASP A 400 12.20 14.69 -18.19
CA ASP A 400 11.67 13.35 -18.49
C ASP A 400 10.12 13.37 -18.56
N ARG A 401 9.61 13.40 -19.80
CA ARG A 401 8.16 13.39 -20.06
C ARG A 401 7.46 12.15 -19.53
N GLN A 402 8.16 11.02 -19.48
CA GLN A 402 7.58 9.78 -18.97
C GLN A 402 7.41 9.85 -17.46
N VAL A 403 8.40 10.32 -16.73
CA VAL A 403 8.28 10.53 -15.29
C VAL A 403 7.21 11.58 -15.00
N TRP A 404 7.16 12.66 -15.77
CA TRP A 404 6.11 13.68 -15.66
C TRP A 404 4.71 13.09 -15.85
N SER A 405 4.54 12.12 -16.79
CA SER A 405 3.24 11.47 -17.03
C SER A 405 2.70 10.70 -15.81
N TYR A 406 3.54 10.34 -14.84
CA TYR A 406 3.07 9.72 -13.60
C TYR A 406 2.21 10.66 -12.74
N PHE A 407 2.35 11.95 -12.96
CA PHE A 407 1.62 12.99 -12.23
C PHE A 407 0.39 13.51 -13.00
N GLU A 408 0.22 13.12 -14.26
CA GLU A 408 -0.96 13.50 -15.04
C GLU A 408 -2.21 12.78 -14.54
N MET A 409 -3.33 13.47 -14.60
CA MET A 409 -4.66 12.93 -14.33
C MET A 409 -5.51 13.21 -15.57
N ASN A 410 -5.69 12.18 -16.41
CA ASN A 410 -6.34 12.27 -17.71
C ASN A 410 -7.79 11.78 -17.67
N ASP A 411 -8.11 10.97 -16.65
CA ASP A 411 -9.46 10.44 -16.49
C ASP A 411 -10.38 11.52 -15.94
N SER A 412 -11.49 11.73 -16.63
CA SER A 412 -12.52 12.69 -16.23
C SER A 412 -13.91 12.08 -16.27
N VAL A 413 -14.75 12.45 -15.32
CA VAL A 413 -16.16 12.08 -15.24
C VAL A 413 -16.96 13.36 -15.12
N ASP A 414 -18.01 13.53 -15.93
CA ASP A 414 -18.83 14.74 -15.96
C ASP A 414 -17.98 16.02 -16.13
N ASN A 415 -16.97 15.97 -16.98
CA ASN A 415 -16.00 17.05 -17.23
C ASN A 415 -15.20 17.51 -15.99
N GLN A 416 -15.10 16.66 -14.95
CA GLN A 416 -14.29 16.92 -13.78
C GLN A 416 -13.18 15.87 -13.65
N SER A 417 -11.96 16.34 -13.35
CA SER A 417 -10.82 15.45 -13.08
C SER A 417 -10.97 14.76 -11.71
N VAL A 418 -10.22 13.68 -11.51
CA VAL A 418 -10.19 12.99 -10.20
C VAL A 418 -9.82 13.95 -9.06
N GLU A 419 -8.92 14.91 -9.27
CA GLU A 419 -8.54 15.91 -8.26
C GLU A 419 -9.71 16.82 -7.87
N GLN A 420 -10.54 17.24 -8.83
CA GLN A 420 -11.74 18.03 -8.57
C GLN A 420 -12.77 17.22 -7.78
N TRP A 421 -12.95 15.94 -8.11
CA TRP A 421 -13.82 15.04 -7.34
C TRP A 421 -13.32 14.82 -5.91
N VAL A 422 -12.00 14.67 -5.71
CA VAL A 422 -11.41 14.56 -4.37
C VAL A 422 -11.62 15.84 -3.56
N LYS A 423 -11.45 17.03 -4.15
CA LYS A 423 -11.73 18.31 -3.49
C LYS A 423 -13.21 18.43 -3.08
N SER A 424 -14.13 18.07 -3.97
CA SER A 424 -15.57 18.04 -3.69
C SER A 424 -15.91 17.07 -2.56
N TYR A 425 -15.31 15.89 -2.58
CA TYR A 425 -15.45 14.87 -1.55
C TYR A 425 -14.96 15.38 -0.19
N GLN A 426 -13.74 15.92 -0.12
CA GLN A 426 -13.15 16.44 1.12
C GLN A 426 -13.98 17.58 1.71
N SER A 427 -14.57 18.44 0.86
CA SER A 427 -15.49 19.49 1.31
C SER A 427 -16.78 18.92 1.90
N ALA A 428 -17.31 17.83 1.34
CA ALA A 428 -18.52 17.17 1.82
C ALA A 428 -18.32 16.43 3.14
N VAL A 429 -17.20 15.67 3.26
CA VAL A 429 -16.92 14.86 4.46
C VAL A 429 -16.33 15.70 5.59
N SER A 430 -15.53 16.73 5.29
CA SER A 430 -14.93 17.69 6.26
C SER A 430 -14.19 17.02 7.44
N ALA A 431 -13.56 15.86 7.20
CA ALA A 431 -12.89 15.06 8.22
C ALA A 431 -11.46 14.67 7.76
N PRO A 432 -10.55 15.64 7.57
CA PRO A 432 -9.20 15.37 7.05
C PRO A 432 -8.25 14.78 8.08
N GLU A 433 -8.49 15.00 9.38
CA GLU A 433 -7.59 14.57 10.44
C GLU A 433 -7.74 13.09 10.79
N LEU A 434 -6.64 12.43 11.07
CA LEU A 434 -6.62 11.02 11.42
C LEU A 434 -7.21 10.77 12.82
N SER A 435 -8.41 10.23 12.86
CA SER A 435 -9.09 9.78 14.08
C SER A 435 -10.12 8.68 13.77
N TYR A 436 -10.49 7.86 14.75
CA TYR A 436 -11.56 6.85 14.59
C TYR A 436 -12.89 7.49 14.17
N ARG A 437 -13.22 8.67 14.71
CA ARG A 437 -14.41 9.42 14.32
C ARG A 437 -14.38 9.76 12.83
N ALA A 438 -13.27 10.33 12.36
CA ALA A 438 -13.13 10.71 10.96
C ALA A 438 -13.14 9.49 10.02
N MET A 439 -12.44 8.40 10.37
CA MET A 439 -12.48 7.16 9.59
C MET A 439 -13.90 6.59 9.50
N ASN A 440 -14.66 6.61 10.60
CA ASN A 440 -16.07 6.19 10.56
C ASN A 440 -16.91 7.08 9.64
N GLN A 441 -16.72 8.41 9.67
CA GLN A 441 -17.42 9.34 8.78
C GLN A 441 -17.18 9.04 7.30
N HIS A 442 -15.93 8.74 6.93
CA HIS A 442 -15.59 8.33 5.56
C HIS A 442 -16.28 7.02 5.17
N LEU A 443 -16.26 6.01 6.05
CA LEU A 443 -16.92 4.74 5.79
C LEU A 443 -18.45 4.84 5.75
N ASP A 444 -19.06 5.67 6.59
CA ASP A 444 -20.51 5.88 6.58
C ASP A 444 -20.99 6.36 5.21
N GLY A 445 -20.28 7.33 4.60
CA GLY A 445 -20.55 7.78 3.24
C GLY A 445 -20.40 6.68 2.18
N TYR A 446 -19.37 5.86 2.30
CA TYR A 446 -19.16 4.72 1.40
C TYR A 446 -20.27 3.68 1.53
N PHE A 447 -20.65 3.32 2.75
CA PHE A 447 -21.72 2.34 2.97
C PHE A 447 -23.11 2.89 2.65
N GLU A 448 -23.33 4.21 2.71
CA GLU A 448 -24.56 4.83 2.17
C GLU A 448 -24.66 4.63 0.66
N TRP A 449 -23.56 4.88 -0.07
CA TRP A 449 -23.49 4.59 -1.51
C TRP A 449 -23.70 3.11 -1.79
N LEU A 450 -22.97 2.23 -1.09
CA LEU A 450 -23.01 0.79 -1.30
C LEU A 450 -24.40 0.19 -1.00
N GLY A 451 -25.07 0.69 0.04
CA GLY A 451 -26.46 0.29 0.37
C GLY A 451 -27.45 0.66 -0.73
N ARG A 452 -27.27 1.83 -1.37
CA ARG A 452 -28.08 2.21 -2.55
C ARG A 452 -27.83 1.27 -3.72
N GLN A 453 -26.58 0.91 -3.99
CA GLN A 453 -26.25 -0.07 -5.02
C GLN A 453 -26.87 -1.45 -4.72
N PHE A 454 -26.92 -1.84 -3.46
CA PHE A 454 -27.59 -3.08 -3.04
C PHE A 454 -29.09 -3.03 -3.28
N TYR A 455 -29.75 -1.91 -2.96
CA TYR A 455 -31.17 -1.69 -3.26
C TYR A 455 -31.46 -1.77 -4.75
N GLU A 456 -30.67 -1.07 -5.58
CA GLU A 456 -30.82 -1.06 -7.04
C GLU A 456 -30.63 -2.47 -7.63
N TYR A 457 -29.58 -3.17 -7.19
CA TYR A 457 -29.33 -4.56 -7.58
C TYR A 457 -30.49 -5.48 -7.24
N LYS A 458 -31.01 -5.40 -6.01
CA LYS A 458 -32.14 -6.25 -5.58
C LYS A 458 -33.44 -5.92 -6.33
N SER A 459 -33.67 -4.65 -6.61
CA SER A 459 -34.86 -4.19 -7.34
C SER A 459 -34.83 -4.67 -8.78
N GLU A 460 -33.67 -4.51 -9.46
CA GLU A 460 -33.52 -4.96 -10.85
C GLU A 460 -33.55 -6.48 -10.97
N LEU A 461 -32.90 -7.19 -10.06
CA LEU A 461 -32.94 -8.65 -10.04
C LEU A 461 -34.38 -9.18 -9.96
N ARG A 462 -35.21 -8.61 -9.08
CA ARG A 462 -36.63 -8.97 -8.96
C ARG A 462 -37.41 -8.65 -10.23
N ARG A 463 -37.16 -7.47 -10.81
CA ARG A 463 -37.81 -7.06 -12.06
C ARG A 463 -37.54 -8.09 -13.15
N LEU A 464 -36.29 -8.49 -13.33
CA LEU A 464 -35.88 -9.47 -14.35
C LEU A 464 -36.42 -10.87 -14.04
N GLU A 465 -36.36 -11.30 -12.77
CA GLU A 465 -36.92 -12.60 -12.36
C GLU A 465 -38.43 -12.62 -12.57
N GLY A 466 -39.15 -11.55 -12.25
CA GLY A 466 -40.59 -11.42 -12.53
C GLY A 466 -40.94 -11.49 -14.01
N ILE A 467 -40.15 -10.86 -14.89
CA ILE A 467 -40.32 -10.96 -16.34
C ILE A 467 -40.08 -12.40 -16.81
N ARG A 468 -38.98 -13.03 -16.39
CA ARG A 468 -38.67 -14.42 -16.73
C ARG A 468 -39.79 -15.39 -16.35
N ASP A 469 -40.28 -15.26 -15.11
CA ASP A 469 -41.34 -16.12 -14.59
C ASP A 469 -42.68 -15.81 -15.25
N GLY A 470 -42.97 -14.55 -15.59
CA GLY A 470 -44.13 -14.15 -16.38
C GLY A 470 -44.15 -14.76 -17.81
N ILE A 471 -42.98 -14.86 -18.46
CA ILE A 471 -42.83 -15.54 -19.75
C ILE A 471 -43.18 -17.04 -19.60
N MET A 472 -42.75 -17.67 -18.49
CA MET A 472 -43.02 -19.09 -18.26
C MET A 472 -44.51 -19.37 -17.99
N LEU A 473 -45.19 -18.46 -17.33
CA LEU A 473 -46.61 -18.63 -16.93
C LEU A 473 -47.62 -18.12 -17.96
N SER A 474 -47.17 -17.42 -19.00
CA SER A 474 -48.04 -16.84 -20.03
C SER A 474 -48.64 -17.93 -20.93
N PRO A 475 -49.99 -17.95 -21.15
CA PRO A 475 -50.63 -18.89 -22.09
C PRO A 475 -50.07 -18.79 -23.50
N SER A 476 -49.62 -17.60 -23.96
CA SER A 476 -49.02 -17.39 -25.26
C SER A 476 -47.60 -17.97 -25.40
N SER A 477 -46.93 -18.26 -24.30
CA SER A 477 -45.60 -18.91 -24.29
C SER A 477 -45.68 -20.43 -24.39
N MET A 478 -46.85 -21.01 -24.11
CA MET A 478 -47.11 -22.45 -24.14
C MET A 478 -47.86 -22.83 -25.44
N ALA A 479 -47.23 -23.61 -26.31
CA ALA A 479 -47.86 -24.14 -27.52
C ALA A 479 -48.29 -25.58 -27.28
N GLY A 480 -49.52 -25.76 -26.82
CA GLY A 480 -50.11 -27.10 -26.57
C GLY A 480 -49.48 -27.83 -25.37
N LEU A 481 -49.61 -29.15 -25.31
CA LEU A 481 -49.16 -30.01 -24.19
C LEU A 481 -47.65 -30.24 -24.11
N VAL A 482 -46.82 -29.62 -25.01
CA VAL A 482 -45.41 -30.04 -25.18
C VAL A 482 -44.40 -28.85 -25.19
N GLY A 483 -44.48 -27.92 -24.23
CA GLY A 483 -43.38 -27.00 -23.96
C GLY A 483 -43.50 -25.58 -24.54
N MET A 484 -42.51 -24.74 -24.30
CA MET A 484 -42.50 -23.34 -24.71
C MET A 484 -42.34 -23.14 -26.20
N THR A 485 -42.99 -22.10 -26.75
CA THR A 485 -42.75 -21.68 -28.15
C THR A 485 -41.30 -21.24 -28.34
N PRO A 486 -40.72 -21.36 -29.57
CA PRO A 486 -39.36 -20.91 -29.83
C PRO A 486 -39.11 -19.43 -29.45
N LYS A 487 -40.10 -18.56 -29.75
CA LYS A 487 -40.04 -17.14 -29.43
C LYS A 487 -40.03 -16.88 -27.91
N ALA A 488 -40.87 -17.60 -27.15
CA ALA A 488 -40.90 -17.49 -25.70
C ALA A 488 -39.61 -18.04 -25.07
N ARG A 489 -39.02 -19.10 -25.62
CA ARG A 489 -37.75 -19.65 -25.20
C ARG A 489 -36.62 -18.64 -25.40
N GLN A 490 -36.53 -18.04 -26.60
CA GLN A 490 -35.55 -17.00 -26.88
C GLN A 490 -35.68 -15.82 -25.91
N ALA A 491 -36.87 -15.27 -25.70
CA ALA A 491 -37.09 -14.16 -24.77
C ALA A 491 -36.69 -14.51 -23.33
N ARG A 492 -36.99 -15.75 -22.90
CA ARG A 492 -36.56 -16.23 -21.58
C ARG A 492 -35.03 -16.33 -21.45
N ASP A 493 -34.37 -16.81 -22.50
CA ASP A 493 -32.92 -16.98 -22.53
C ASP A 493 -32.21 -15.61 -22.52
N GLU A 494 -32.75 -14.61 -23.23
CA GLU A 494 -32.28 -13.22 -23.18
C GLU A 494 -32.36 -12.65 -21.76
N VAL A 495 -33.53 -12.72 -21.12
CA VAL A 495 -33.69 -12.25 -19.70
C VAL A 495 -32.81 -13.05 -18.73
N THR A 496 -32.60 -14.33 -18.98
CA THR A 496 -31.72 -15.16 -18.16
C THR A 496 -30.26 -14.70 -18.29
N ASN A 497 -29.81 -14.33 -19.48
CA ASN A 497 -28.48 -13.76 -19.70
C ASN A 497 -28.31 -12.40 -19.01
N ASP A 498 -29.36 -11.56 -19.01
CA ASP A 498 -29.35 -10.29 -18.28
C ASP A 498 -29.22 -10.53 -16.76
N ILE A 499 -29.93 -11.51 -16.20
CA ILE A 499 -29.79 -11.91 -14.79
C ILE A 499 -28.39 -12.40 -14.49
N VAL A 500 -27.79 -13.22 -15.35
CA VAL A 500 -26.41 -13.71 -15.18
C VAL A 500 -25.43 -12.55 -15.21
N THR A 501 -25.59 -11.62 -16.13
CA THR A 501 -24.75 -10.42 -16.25
C THR A 501 -24.87 -9.53 -15.02
N LEU A 502 -26.10 -9.28 -14.55
CA LEU A 502 -26.37 -8.52 -13.33
C LEU A 502 -25.72 -9.17 -12.09
N LYS A 503 -25.87 -10.49 -11.94
CA LYS A 503 -25.26 -11.25 -10.84
C LYS A 503 -23.73 -11.26 -10.94
N LYS A 504 -23.15 -11.31 -12.10
CA LYS A 504 -21.70 -11.22 -12.31
C LYS A 504 -21.15 -9.87 -11.83
N HIS A 505 -21.86 -8.77 -12.08
CA HIS A 505 -21.41 -7.44 -11.68
C HIS A 505 -21.68 -7.11 -10.21
N TRP A 506 -22.84 -7.46 -9.69
CA TRP A 506 -23.32 -7.00 -8.37
C TRP A 506 -23.61 -8.10 -7.36
N GLY A 507 -23.50 -9.40 -7.77
CA GLY A 507 -23.84 -10.55 -6.91
C GLY A 507 -23.05 -10.59 -5.59
N TRP A 508 -21.82 -10.06 -5.59
CA TRP A 508 -20.97 -9.93 -4.40
C TRP A 508 -21.61 -9.08 -3.29
N LEU A 509 -22.58 -8.21 -3.60
CA LEU A 509 -23.33 -7.47 -2.57
C LEU A 509 -24.16 -8.41 -1.67
N SER A 510 -24.48 -9.61 -2.16
CA SER A 510 -25.11 -10.65 -1.32
C SER A 510 -24.13 -11.21 -0.28
N ASP A 511 -22.84 -11.29 -0.60
CA ASP A 511 -21.81 -11.71 0.35
C ASP A 511 -21.61 -10.64 1.43
N VAL A 512 -21.72 -9.36 1.05
CA VAL A 512 -21.73 -8.23 2.01
C VAL A 512 -22.93 -8.35 2.96
N ALA A 513 -24.12 -8.70 2.44
CA ALA A 513 -25.31 -8.89 3.27
C ALA A 513 -25.16 -10.09 4.23
N ASN A 514 -24.52 -11.18 3.78
CA ASN A 514 -24.19 -12.32 4.64
C ASN A 514 -23.21 -11.91 5.76
N ALA A 515 -22.15 -11.17 5.44
CA ALA A 515 -21.21 -10.65 6.42
C ALA A 515 -21.88 -9.70 7.43
N ALA A 516 -22.81 -8.84 6.96
CA ALA A 516 -23.61 -7.99 7.84
C ALA A 516 -24.45 -8.82 8.82
N SER A 517 -25.10 -9.86 8.33
CA SER A 517 -25.92 -10.75 9.17
C SER A 517 -25.07 -11.49 10.20
N LEU A 518 -23.88 -11.95 9.83
CA LEU A 518 -22.94 -12.60 10.74
C LEU A 518 -22.46 -11.61 11.82
N LEU A 519 -22.10 -10.38 11.45
CA LEU A 519 -21.69 -9.35 12.42
C LEU A 519 -22.80 -9.05 13.42
N LEU A 520 -24.04 -8.89 12.98
CA LEU A 520 -25.18 -8.59 13.85
C LEU A 520 -25.55 -9.76 14.73
N THR A 521 -25.36 -11.00 14.28
CA THR A 521 -25.65 -12.21 15.08
C THR A 521 -24.55 -12.43 16.14
N ARG A 522 -23.29 -12.09 15.85
CA ARG A 522 -22.17 -12.17 16.79
C ARG A 522 -22.17 -11.12 17.91
N LYS A 523 -23.23 -10.32 18.07
CA LYS A 523 -23.43 -9.40 19.21
C LYS A 523 -23.18 -10.00 20.61
N LEU A 524 -22.98 -11.31 20.70
CA LEU A 524 -22.77 -12.08 21.93
C LEU A 524 -21.31 -12.20 22.37
N TYR A 525 -20.30 -11.85 21.54
CA TYR A 525 -18.92 -11.82 21.97
C TYR A 525 -18.59 -10.42 22.49
N ASN A 526 -18.29 -10.32 23.80
CA ASN A 526 -17.85 -9.09 24.47
C ASN A 526 -16.45 -8.65 24.00
N PRO A 527 -16.31 -7.80 22.97
CA PRO A 527 -15.05 -7.11 22.74
C PRO A 527 -14.81 -6.12 23.90
N PRO A 528 -13.54 -5.75 24.21
CA PRO A 528 -13.26 -4.76 25.23
C PRO A 528 -14.06 -3.47 24.98
N GLN A 529 -14.66 -2.89 26.02
CA GLN A 529 -15.59 -1.75 25.92
C GLN A 529 -15.07 -0.59 25.06
N MET A 530 -13.77 -0.33 25.08
CA MET A 530 -13.13 0.75 24.31
C MET A 530 -13.26 0.54 22.78
N PHE A 531 -13.37 -0.69 22.31
CA PHE A 531 -13.54 -1.02 20.88
C PHE A 531 -14.99 -0.99 20.45
N MET A 532 -15.92 -1.23 21.38
CA MET A 532 -17.36 -1.21 21.07
C MET A 532 -17.82 0.18 20.62
N GLU A 533 -17.34 1.26 21.25
CA GLU A 533 -17.78 2.62 20.94
C GLU A 533 -17.22 3.16 19.63
N ASN A 534 -15.95 2.90 19.35
CA ASN A 534 -15.24 3.54 18.23
C ASN A 534 -15.17 2.70 16.96
N ILE A 535 -15.26 1.38 17.06
CA ILE A 535 -15.09 0.46 15.93
C ILE A 535 -16.30 -0.43 15.73
N HIS A 536 -16.68 -1.21 16.77
CA HIS A 536 -17.69 -2.24 16.63
C HIS A 536 -19.12 -1.68 16.53
N GLN A 537 -19.47 -0.70 17.36
CA GLN A 537 -20.81 -0.12 17.34
C GLN A 537 -21.11 0.59 16.01
N PRO A 538 -20.22 1.45 15.44
CA PRO A 538 -20.43 2.01 14.11
C PRO A 538 -20.50 0.95 13.00
N ALA A 539 -19.72 -0.12 13.10
CA ALA A 539 -19.79 -1.23 12.15
C ALA A 539 -21.17 -1.93 12.17
N CYS A 540 -21.73 -2.17 13.34
CA CYS A 540 -23.09 -2.73 13.48
C CYS A 540 -24.16 -1.80 12.88
N VAL A 541 -24.02 -0.47 13.04
CA VAL A 541 -24.95 0.50 12.44
C VAL A 541 -24.90 0.40 10.91
N ARG A 542 -23.71 0.37 10.32
CA ARG A 542 -23.52 0.21 8.86
C ARG A 542 -24.07 -1.12 8.35
N ALA A 543 -23.85 -2.20 9.08
CA ALA A 543 -24.38 -3.53 8.74
C ALA A 543 -25.91 -3.57 8.76
N SER A 544 -26.55 -3.02 9.80
CA SER A 544 -28.02 -2.89 9.87
C SER A 544 -28.57 -2.08 8.70
N TYR A 545 -27.96 -0.90 8.45
CA TYR A 545 -28.33 -0.04 7.34
C TYR A 545 -28.25 -0.78 5.99
N PHE A 546 -27.17 -1.53 5.74
CA PHE A 546 -27.00 -2.26 4.50
C PHE A 546 -28.08 -3.32 4.29
N ILE A 547 -28.44 -4.08 5.32
CA ILE A 547 -29.54 -5.07 5.28
C ILE A 547 -30.88 -4.37 5.02
N GLU A 548 -31.15 -3.26 5.71
CA GLU A 548 -32.38 -2.48 5.54
C GLU A 548 -32.53 -1.96 4.12
N CYS A 549 -31.44 -1.48 3.49
CA CYS A 549 -31.43 -1.10 2.08
C CYS A 549 -31.88 -2.25 1.17
N GLY A 550 -31.34 -3.45 1.39
CA GLY A 550 -31.68 -4.64 0.59
C GLY A 550 -33.11 -5.12 0.77
N THR A 551 -33.77 -4.78 1.90
CA THR A 551 -35.14 -5.17 2.22
C THR A 551 -36.16 -4.07 1.91
N ALA A 552 -35.79 -2.82 1.84
CA ALA A 552 -36.66 -1.66 1.64
C ALA A 552 -37.62 -1.80 0.44
N GLY A 553 -37.17 -2.41 -0.65
CA GLY A 553 -38.00 -2.67 -1.83
C GLY A 553 -39.08 -3.75 -1.64
N PHE A 554 -39.09 -4.51 -0.49
CA PHE A 554 -40.10 -5.53 -0.23
C PHE A 554 -41.27 -4.98 0.57
N ASP A 555 -40.99 -4.06 1.47
CA ASP A 555 -41.97 -3.65 2.50
C ASP A 555 -42.60 -2.29 2.17
N GLY A 556 -42.32 -1.70 1.00
CA GLY A 556 -42.77 -0.35 0.64
C GLY A 556 -42.20 0.76 1.54
N LYS A 557 -41.23 0.44 2.38
CA LYS A 557 -40.54 1.41 3.23
C LYS A 557 -39.62 2.30 2.42
N PRO A 558 -39.47 3.58 2.78
CA PRO A 558 -38.51 4.45 2.15
C PRO A 558 -37.09 3.91 2.40
N LEU A 559 -36.19 4.16 1.43
CA LEU A 559 -34.78 3.82 1.58
C LEU A 559 -34.23 4.51 2.85
N PRO A 560 -33.58 3.79 3.77
CA PRO A 560 -32.99 4.41 4.94
C PRO A 560 -31.90 5.42 4.53
N VAL A 561 -31.65 6.42 5.34
CA VAL A 561 -30.64 7.46 5.09
C VAL A 561 -29.69 7.51 6.27
N MET A 562 -28.39 7.39 6.00
CA MET A 562 -27.37 7.53 7.05
C MET A 562 -27.00 9.00 7.34
N GLY A 563 -27.47 9.93 6.51
CA GLY A 563 -27.23 11.36 6.70
C GLY A 563 -25.93 11.87 6.10
N TYR A 564 -25.21 11.06 5.35
CA TYR A 564 -23.93 11.43 4.72
C TYR A 564 -24.05 11.43 3.19
N ARG A 565 -23.94 12.62 2.58
CA ARG A 565 -23.97 12.76 1.12
C ARG A 565 -22.57 13.06 0.59
N ALA A 566 -21.70 12.04 0.56
CA ALA A 566 -20.45 12.15 -0.19
C ALA A 566 -20.71 12.02 -1.70
N PRO A 567 -19.85 12.59 -2.57
CA PRO A 567 -19.96 12.45 -4.02
C PRO A 567 -19.91 10.99 -4.43
N THR A 568 -21.04 10.44 -4.87
CA THR A 568 -21.18 9.02 -5.25
C THR A 568 -20.31 8.66 -6.46
N THR A 569 -20.02 9.64 -7.33
CA THR A 569 -19.14 9.48 -8.50
C THR A 569 -17.74 9.05 -8.10
N LEU A 570 -17.18 9.60 -7.02
CA LEU A 570 -15.85 9.21 -6.54
C LEU A 570 -15.81 7.72 -6.18
N TYR A 571 -16.84 7.21 -5.49
CA TYR A 571 -16.93 5.79 -5.12
C TYR A 571 -17.15 4.88 -6.33
N ALA A 572 -17.94 5.33 -7.29
CA ALA A 572 -18.25 4.53 -8.47
C ALA A 572 -17.04 4.35 -9.40
N TRP A 573 -16.21 5.39 -9.56
CA TRP A 573 -15.18 5.47 -10.59
C TRP A 573 -13.75 5.31 -10.08
N PHE A 574 -13.44 5.72 -8.85
CA PHE A 574 -12.07 5.93 -8.40
C PHE A 574 -11.70 5.20 -7.09
N VAL A 575 -12.67 5.00 -6.19
CA VAL A 575 -12.37 4.32 -4.91
C VAL A 575 -12.46 2.81 -5.08
N HIS A 576 -11.32 2.14 -4.91
CA HIS A 576 -11.24 0.69 -5.01
C HIS A 576 -11.61 0.00 -3.70
N ASP A 577 -12.04 -1.24 -3.80
CA ASP A 577 -12.39 -2.11 -2.69
C ASP A 577 -11.58 -3.40 -2.76
N VAL A 578 -10.31 -3.32 -2.43
CA VAL A 578 -9.38 -4.44 -2.53
C VAL A 578 -9.76 -5.56 -1.55
N GLN A 579 -10.34 -5.23 -0.39
CA GLN A 579 -10.82 -6.22 0.56
C GLN A 579 -11.86 -7.18 -0.04
N ARG A 580 -12.63 -6.72 -1.02
CA ARG A 580 -13.56 -7.58 -1.75
C ARG A 580 -12.87 -8.75 -2.45
N ALA A 581 -11.66 -8.53 -2.97
CA ALA A 581 -10.88 -9.56 -3.65
C ALA A 581 -10.22 -10.55 -2.67
N GLU A 582 -9.92 -10.10 -1.45
CA GLU A 582 -9.37 -10.96 -0.38
C GLU A 582 -10.44 -11.76 0.37
N GLY A 583 -11.72 -11.41 0.19
CA GLY A 583 -12.86 -12.04 0.84
C GLY A 583 -13.63 -11.08 1.76
N ILE A 584 -14.95 -11.24 1.77
CA ILE A 584 -15.85 -10.41 2.57
C ILE A 584 -16.12 -11.14 3.88
N SER A 585 -15.66 -10.56 5.01
CA SER A 585 -15.85 -11.08 6.37
C SER A 585 -16.70 -10.14 7.22
N ASP A 586 -16.97 -10.51 8.46
CA ASP A 586 -17.64 -9.65 9.47
C ASP A 586 -16.88 -8.35 9.76
N GLY A 587 -15.56 -8.31 9.51
CA GLY A 587 -14.73 -7.11 9.59
C GLY A 587 -14.96 -6.09 8.47
N TYR A 588 -15.69 -6.44 7.41
CA TYR A 588 -15.91 -5.59 6.23
C TYR A 588 -16.55 -4.23 6.56
N PHE A 589 -17.36 -4.14 7.61
CA PHE A 589 -18.02 -2.91 8.06
C PHE A 589 -17.21 -2.08 9.05
N SER A 590 -16.06 -2.58 9.51
CA SER A 590 -15.25 -1.96 10.55
C SER A 590 -14.19 -1.04 9.97
N VAL A 591 -13.84 0.02 10.71
CA VAL A 591 -12.58 0.73 10.48
C VAL A 591 -11.42 -0.13 10.97
N ARG A 592 -10.27 0.02 10.36
CA ARG A 592 -9.03 -0.64 10.79
C ARG A 592 -8.46 0.02 12.05
N TRP A 593 -7.54 -0.66 12.68
CA TRP A 593 -6.87 -0.19 13.90
C TRP A 593 -5.83 0.88 13.60
N MET A 594 -5.51 1.68 14.62
CA MET A 594 -4.45 2.67 14.60
C MET A 594 -3.53 2.48 15.80
N GLU A 595 -2.22 2.52 15.58
CA GLU A 595 -1.20 2.44 16.62
C GLU A 595 -0.18 3.59 16.50
N PRO A 596 0.37 4.11 17.60
CA PRO A 596 -0.12 3.92 18.96
C PRO A 596 -1.55 4.47 19.14
N ARG A 597 -2.26 3.86 20.07
CA ARG A 597 -3.69 4.13 20.34
C ARG A 597 -3.90 5.50 20.95
#